data_134a5669c24dd40cdadbfc29d341f27d
#
_entry.id   134a5669c24dd40cdadbfc29d341f27d
#
_cell.length_a   1.000
_cell.length_b   1.000
_cell.length_c   1.000
_cell.angle_alpha   90.00
_cell.angle_beta   90.00
_cell.angle_gamma   90.00
#
_symmetry.space_group_name_H-M   'P 1'
#
loop_
_entity.id
_entity.type
_entity.pdbx_description
1 polymer ?
#
loop_
_entity_poly.entity_id
_entity_poly.type
_entity_poly.pdbx_seq_one_letter_code
_entity_poly.pdbx_strand_id
1 'polypeptide(L)'
;MTANDIRNICLLGHGGSGKTTLAEQMLFMTKGTDRLGRTADGNTVCDYDAEEIKRQISISLAFAPVKYKDVRINVMDAPGNFDFSGEAVSAIRAAECAVLVGAAKDGLSVGMERSWKLLGKKPRMIFVNRTDEDNSDYQACLDALKGKFGQSVVPIVAPVIDGNKKVTGIVDLLHNTAYEVKGGKAAACAIPADMADEVEALRAELMEAAAGSDEELMEKFFDTMELSAEDMARGLKLGVRDGSVCPVLCGSAVTGLGVEMLMQTIVDLVPVATETAQDDDGNDVEVACDPNGPTAAIVFKTISDQYGKYSMVKVLRGRITSDMALYNPATGNTEKLGRLYIMKGKKGEEVKEICCGDIGAIGKMDKVKTGNTLCDPKRIVRLRGM
;
A
#
# COMPACT_ATOMS: atom_id res chain seq x y z
N MET A 1 -9.96 -10.90 -13.44
CA MET A 1 -8.86 -10.46 -12.60
C MET A 1 -8.29 -11.66 -11.88
N THR A 2 -7.00 -11.80 -11.85
CA THR A 2 -6.28 -12.83 -11.10
C THR A 2 -5.60 -12.18 -9.89
N ALA A 3 -5.11 -12.96 -8.96
CA ALA A 3 -4.34 -12.45 -7.81
C ALA A 3 -3.12 -11.61 -8.22
N ASN A 4 -2.51 -11.93 -9.35
CA ASN A 4 -1.35 -11.19 -9.88
C ASN A 4 -1.72 -9.78 -10.35
N ASP A 5 -3.00 -9.52 -10.60
CA ASP A 5 -3.52 -8.24 -11.07
C ASP A 5 -3.99 -7.35 -9.90
N ILE A 6 -3.73 -7.74 -8.64
CA ILE A 6 -4.22 -7.05 -7.45
C ILE A 6 -3.06 -6.77 -6.49
N ARG A 7 -3.03 -5.55 -5.94
CA ARG A 7 -2.14 -5.14 -4.85
C ARG A 7 -2.94 -4.44 -3.77
N ASN A 8 -2.78 -4.83 -2.52
CA ASN A 8 -3.43 -4.17 -1.40
C ASN A 8 -2.38 -3.44 -0.57
N ILE A 9 -2.51 -2.14 -0.48
CA ILE A 9 -1.62 -1.28 0.30
C ILE A 9 -2.40 -0.46 1.32
N CYS A 10 -1.76 -0.12 2.42
CA CYS A 10 -2.29 0.86 3.36
C CYS A 10 -1.34 2.06 3.47
N LEU A 11 -1.90 3.26 3.49
CA LEU A 11 -1.16 4.50 3.75
C LEU A 11 -1.13 4.75 5.24
N LEU A 12 0.05 4.83 5.82
CA LEU A 12 0.28 5.09 7.23
C LEU A 12 1.21 6.29 7.42
N GLY A 13 1.21 6.89 8.60
CA GLY A 13 2.05 8.04 8.91
C GLY A 13 1.32 9.06 9.76
N HIS A 14 2.02 10.16 10.10
CA HIS A 14 1.49 11.22 10.97
C HIS A 14 0.30 11.94 10.33
N GLY A 15 -0.55 12.56 11.18
CA GLY A 15 -1.60 13.47 10.71
C GLY A 15 -0.97 14.63 9.93
N GLY A 16 -1.54 14.99 8.78
CA GLY A 16 -1.01 16.06 7.94
C GLY A 16 0.17 15.69 7.03
N SER A 17 0.67 14.45 7.03
CA SER A 17 1.74 14.01 6.09
C SER A 17 1.30 13.93 4.63
N GLY A 18 -0.01 14.04 4.34
CA GLY A 18 -0.56 14.05 2.99
C GLY A 18 -0.99 12.68 2.45
N LYS A 19 -1.32 11.72 3.32
CA LYS A 19 -1.84 10.39 2.94
C LYS A 19 -3.08 10.47 2.06
N THR A 20 -4.11 11.17 2.55
CA THR A 20 -5.35 11.40 1.80
C THR A 20 -5.10 12.11 0.49
N THR A 21 -4.25 13.14 0.46
CA THR A 21 -3.87 13.83 -0.78
C THR A 21 -3.18 12.87 -1.76
N LEU A 22 -2.35 11.95 -1.26
CA LEU A 22 -1.68 10.94 -2.08
C LEU A 22 -2.70 9.95 -2.68
N ALA A 23 -3.66 9.46 -1.89
CA ALA A 23 -4.73 8.60 -2.39
C ALA A 23 -5.59 9.31 -3.46
N GLU A 24 -5.95 10.57 -3.22
CA GLU A 24 -6.70 11.39 -4.19
C GLU A 24 -5.91 11.63 -5.48
N GLN A 25 -4.61 11.88 -5.38
CA GLN A 25 -3.74 12.05 -6.54
C GLN A 25 -3.64 10.75 -7.37
N MET A 26 -3.50 9.60 -6.70
CA MET A 26 -3.50 8.30 -7.39
C MET A 26 -4.82 8.05 -8.13
N LEU A 27 -5.97 8.33 -7.48
CA LEU A 27 -7.28 8.25 -8.12
C LEU A 27 -7.41 9.18 -9.33
N PHE A 28 -6.96 10.43 -9.20
CA PHE A 28 -7.04 11.41 -10.26
C PHE A 28 -6.16 11.05 -11.47
N MET A 29 -4.91 10.68 -11.24
CA MET A 29 -3.96 10.32 -12.31
C MET A 29 -4.43 9.10 -13.10
N THR A 30 -5.13 8.18 -12.46
CA THR A 30 -5.66 6.96 -13.09
C THR A 30 -7.10 7.12 -13.60
N LYS A 31 -7.62 8.36 -13.62
CA LYS A 31 -8.99 8.67 -14.02
C LYS A 31 -10.07 7.96 -13.20
N GLY A 32 -9.74 7.59 -11.97
CA GLY A 32 -10.69 7.08 -10.98
C GLY A 32 -11.64 8.17 -10.48
N THR A 33 -11.23 9.44 -10.63
CA THR A 33 -12.04 10.65 -10.38
C THR A 33 -11.83 11.68 -11.50
N ASP A 34 -12.85 12.49 -11.75
CA ASP A 34 -12.80 13.55 -12.77
C ASP A 34 -12.06 14.80 -12.28
N ARG A 35 -11.85 14.91 -10.98
CA ARG A 35 -11.16 16.03 -10.33
C ARG A 35 -10.25 15.52 -9.22
N LEU A 36 -9.20 16.29 -8.95
CA LEU A 36 -8.35 16.06 -7.77
C LEU A 36 -9.09 16.56 -6.52
N GLY A 37 -9.42 15.64 -5.60
CA GLY A 37 -10.00 15.97 -4.30
C GLY A 37 -9.00 16.69 -3.40
N ARG A 38 -9.50 17.65 -2.62
CA ARG A 38 -8.70 18.43 -1.64
C ARG A 38 -9.38 18.41 -0.29
N THR A 39 -8.65 18.09 0.75
CA THR A 39 -9.16 18.08 2.13
C THR A 39 -9.70 19.46 2.53
N ALA A 40 -9.00 20.53 2.15
CA ALA A 40 -9.43 21.91 2.43
C ALA A 40 -10.78 22.27 1.79
N ASP A 41 -11.12 21.66 0.64
CA ASP A 41 -12.37 21.91 -0.09
C ASP A 41 -13.49 20.94 0.37
N GLY A 42 -13.20 19.99 1.26
CA GLY A 42 -14.15 18.99 1.75
C GLY A 42 -14.72 18.09 0.65
N ASN A 43 -13.96 17.84 -0.42
CA ASN A 43 -14.44 17.18 -1.62
C ASN A 43 -13.64 15.91 -2.01
N THR A 44 -12.88 15.37 -1.08
CA THR A 44 -12.13 14.12 -1.27
C THR A 44 -13.05 12.91 -1.32
N VAL A 45 -12.57 11.84 -1.93
CA VAL A 45 -13.24 10.53 -1.92
C VAL A 45 -13.05 9.86 -0.56
N CYS A 46 -11.87 10.05 0.05
CA CYS A 46 -11.48 9.35 1.28
C CYS A 46 -12.13 9.94 2.53
N ASP A 47 -12.05 11.27 2.71
CA ASP A 47 -12.67 11.96 3.87
C ASP A 47 -14.08 12.41 3.46
N TYR A 48 -15.07 11.54 3.61
CA TYR A 48 -16.44 11.78 3.16
C TYR A 48 -17.45 11.95 4.30
N ASP A 49 -17.05 11.67 5.54
CA ASP A 49 -17.89 11.89 6.70
C ASP A 49 -17.97 13.37 7.05
N ALA A 50 -19.13 13.83 7.57
CA ALA A 50 -19.36 15.22 7.91
C ALA A 50 -18.35 15.75 8.97
N GLU A 51 -17.96 14.91 9.93
CA GLU A 51 -16.97 15.28 10.94
C GLU A 51 -15.54 15.31 10.36
N GLU A 52 -15.21 14.42 9.43
CA GLU A 52 -13.92 14.44 8.70
C GLU A 52 -13.78 15.75 7.91
N ILE A 53 -14.82 16.10 7.15
CA ILE A 53 -14.89 17.33 6.36
C ILE A 53 -14.78 18.57 7.27
N LYS A 54 -15.56 18.62 8.35
CA LYS A 54 -15.58 19.74 9.28
C LYS A 54 -14.24 19.94 9.99
N ARG A 55 -13.59 18.85 10.39
CA ARG A 55 -12.31 18.87 11.12
C ARG A 55 -11.10 18.88 10.20
N GLN A 56 -11.27 18.58 8.92
CA GLN A 56 -10.21 18.39 7.93
C GLN A 56 -9.18 17.34 8.35
N ILE A 57 -9.65 16.25 8.96
CA ILE A 57 -8.86 15.09 9.38
C ILE A 57 -9.60 13.81 9.04
N SER A 58 -8.86 12.77 8.66
CA SER A 58 -9.40 11.42 8.52
C SER A 58 -9.70 10.81 9.89
N ILE A 59 -10.86 10.20 10.04
CA ILE A 59 -11.34 9.52 11.26
C ILE A 59 -11.46 8.02 11.02
N SER A 60 -11.98 7.64 9.86
CA SER A 60 -12.22 6.24 9.48
C SER A 60 -11.30 5.80 8.35
N LEU A 61 -11.04 4.49 8.30
CA LEU A 61 -10.34 3.87 7.18
C LEU A 61 -11.16 4.01 5.89
N ALA A 62 -10.60 4.65 4.88
CA ALA A 62 -11.21 4.83 3.57
C ALA A 62 -10.58 3.92 2.51
N PHE A 63 -11.35 3.61 1.47
CA PHE A 63 -10.96 2.74 0.37
C PHE A 63 -10.94 3.51 -0.94
N ALA A 64 -9.81 3.47 -1.62
CA ALA A 64 -9.57 4.13 -2.90
C ALA A 64 -8.99 3.14 -3.91
N PRO A 65 -9.82 2.31 -4.58
CA PRO A 65 -9.35 1.38 -5.59
C PRO A 65 -8.88 2.15 -6.83
N VAL A 66 -7.63 1.94 -7.20
CA VAL A 66 -6.94 2.60 -8.30
C VAL A 66 -6.65 1.56 -9.38
N LYS A 67 -6.96 1.86 -10.64
CA LYS A 67 -6.56 1.01 -11.77
C LYS A 67 -5.34 1.62 -12.46
N TYR A 68 -4.17 1.03 -12.20
CA TYR A 68 -2.92 1.45 -12.83
C TYR A 68 -2.47 0.37 -13.80
N LYS A 69 -2.39 0.71 -15.10
CA LYS A 69 -2.20 -0.26 -16.18
C LYS A 69 -3.25 -1.38 -16.08
N ASP A 70 -2.83 -2.64 -16.00
CA ASP A 70 -3.73 -3.79 -15.86
C ASP A 70 -3.89 -4.26 -14.40
N VAL A 71 -3.29 -3.55 -13.44
CA VAL A 71 -3.31 -3.89 -12.02
C VAL A 71 -4.29 -3.01 -11.26
N ARG A 72 -5.09 -3.61 -10.38
CA ARG A 72 -5.86 -2.91 -9.36
C ARG A 72 -5.01 -2.74 -8.10
N ILE A 73 -4.81 -1.51 -7.69
CA ILE A 73 -4.21 -1.18 -6.41
C ILE A 73 -5.34 -0.77 -5.46
N ASN A 74 -5.62 -1.58 -4.47
CA ASN A 74 -6.55 -1.23 -3.40
C ASN A 74 -5.80 -0.39 -2.37
N VAL A 75 -5.95 0.92 -2.45
CA VAL A 75 -5.36 1.86 -1.51
C VAL A 75 -6.30 2.01 -0.32
N MET A 76 -5.79 1.73 0.86
CA MET A 76 -6.48 1.93 2.13
C MET A 76 -5.86 3.14 2.83
N ASP A 77 -6.59 4.26 2.87
CA ASP A 77 -6.17 5.49 3.53
C ASP A 77 -6.55 5.43 5.02
N ALA A 78 -5.56 5.25 5.89
CA ALA A 78 -5.77 5.16 7.33
C ALA A 78 -5.57 6.50 8.03
N PRO A 79 -6.39 6.83 9.05
CA PRO A 79 -6.20 8.02 9.85
C PRO A 79 -4.81 8.11 10.47
N GLY A 80 -4.23 9.31 10.47
CA GLY A 80 -2.91 9.55 11.06
C GLY A 80 -2.96 9.97 12.52
N ASN A 81 -4.14 10.25 13.08
CA ASN A 81 -4.31 10.55 14.49
C ASN A 81 -4.33 9.26 15.32
N PHE A 82 -3.62 9.28 16.44
CA PHE A 82 -3.46 8.13 17.33
C PHE A 82 -4.76 7.66 17.98
N ASP A 83 -5.72 8.56 18.13
CA ASP A 83 -7.05 8.23 18.67
C ASP A 83 -7.79 7.20 17.81
N PHE A 84 -7.43 7.11 16.52
CA PHE A 84 -8.02 6.21 15.53
C PHE A 84 -7.09 5.05 15.14
N SER A 85 -6.17 4.66 16.01
CA SER A 85 -5.17 3.59 15.72
C SER A 85 -5.79 2.24 15.37
N GLY A 86 -7.00 1.93 15.83
CA GLY A 86 -7.74 0.74 15.41
C GLY A 86 -8.02 0.66 13.91
N GLU A 87 -8.19 1.82 13.26
CA GLU A 87 -8.35 1.92 11.81
C GLU A 87 -7.05 1.52 11.07
N ALA A 88 -5.90 1.95 11.60
CA ALA A 88 -4.59 1.56 11.08
C ALA A 88 -4.35 0.05 11.23
N VAL A 89 -4.75 -0.56 12.36
CA VAL A 89 -4.66 -2.02 12.56
C VAL A 89 -5.51 -2.76 11.52
N SER A 90 -6.74 -2.30 11.28
CA SER A 90 -7.62 -2.87 10.25
C SER A 90 -7.00 -2.78 8.85
N ALA A 91 -6.42 -1.64 8.50
CA ALA A 91 -5.72 -1.44 7.23
C ALA A 91 -4.51 -2.39 7.08
N ILE A 92 -3.67 -2.47 8.11
CA ILE A 92 -2.50 -3.35 8.15
C ILE A 92 -2.91 -4.82 8.00
N ARG A 93 -4.03 -5.22 8.60
CA ARG A 93 -4.52 -6.60 8.49
C ARG A 93 -4.87 -6.99 7.07
N ALA A 94 -5.42 -6.05 6.30
CA ALA A 94 -5.86 -6.30 4.93
C ALA A 94 -4.78 -6.08 3.87
N ALA A 95 -3.78 -5.22 4.14
CA ALA A 95 -2.71 -4.91 3.19
C ALA A 95 -1.63 -5.99 3.11
N GLU A 96 -1.01 -6.19 1.95
CA GLU A 96 0.26 -6.92 1.79
C GLU A 96 1.46 -6.03 2.13
N CYS A 97 1.35 -4.74 1.86
CA CYS A 97 2.44 -3.78 2.07
C CYS A 97 1.89 -2.46 2.62
N ALA A 98 2.65 -1.81 3.49
CA ALA A 98 2.35 -0.47 3.94
C ALA A 98 3.21 0.56 3.19
N VAL A 99 2.61 1.70 2.84
CA VAL A 99 3.32 2.89 2.40
C VAL A 99 3.33 3.88 3.55
N LEU A 100 4.50 4.08 4.14
CA LEU A 100 4.71 5.07 5.20
C LEU A 100 4.91 6.44 4.56
N VAL A 101 3.97 7.36 4.78
CA VAL A 101 4.01 8.70 4.20
C VAL A 101 4.54 9.68 5.23
N GLY A 102 5.70 10.28 4.94
CA GLY A 102 6.31 11.35 5.74
C GLY A 102 6.35 12.66 4.96
N ALA A 103 6.41 13.79 5.63
CA ALA A 103 6.63 15.09 4.99
C ALA A 103 8.12 15.46 5.08
N ALA A 104 8.73 15.86 3.95
CA ALA A 104 10.16 16.15 3.88
C ALA A 104 10.62 17.22 4.87
N LYS A 105 9.75 18.20 5.18
CA LYS A 105 10.04 19.27 6.17
C LYS A 105 10.02 18.81 7.62
N ASP A 106 9.28 17.74 7.92
CA ASP A 106 9.07 17.27 9.30
C ASP A 106 10.11 16.21 9.69
N GLY A 107 10.90 15.72 8.72
CA GLY A 107 11.85 14.63 8.95
C GLY A 107 11.16 13.36 9.44
N LEU A 108 11.77 12.72 10.44
CA LEU A 108 11.20 11.53 11.07
C LEU A 108 10.14 11.91 12.10
N SER A 109 8.87 11.76 11.75
CA SER A 109 7.75 12.07 12.64
C SER A 109 7.43 10.93 13.61
N VAL A 110 6.88 11.26 14.80
CA VAL A 110 6.41 10.28 15.79
C VAL A 110 5.38 9.31 15.20
N GLY A 111 4.51 9.79 14.30
CA GLY A 111 3.52 8.96 13.63
C GLY A 111 4.16 7.90 12.73
N MET A 112 5.27 8.23 12.07
CA MET A 112 6.02 7.26 11.26
C MET A 112 6.72 6.21 12.13
N GLU A 113 7.36 6.61 13.23
CA GLU A 113 7.98 5.68 14.17
C GLU A 113 6.96 4.68 14.75
N ARG A 114 5.80 5.18 15.15
CA ARG A 114 4.71 4.32 15.66
C ARG A 114 4.19 3.36 14.59
N SER A 115 3.98 3.87 13.39
CA SER A 115 3.53 3.04 12.26
C SER A 115 4.55 1.95 11.94
N TRP A 116 5.84 2.28 11.93
CA TRP A 116 6.93 1.33 11.75
C TRP A 116 6.89 0.20 12.79
N LYS A 117 6.74 0.58 14.07
CA LYS A 117 6.65 -0.39 15.16
C LYS A 117 5.40 -1.29 15.05
N LEU A 118 4.25 -0.69 14.66
CA LEU A 118 2.99 -1.41 14.52
C LEU A 118 3.04 -2.45 13.38
N LEU A 119 3.79 -2.17 12.32
CA LEU A 119 3.96 -3.08 11.18
C LEU A 119 4.71 -4.36 11.52
N GLY A 120 5.57 -4.36 12.55
CA GLY A 120 6.40 -5.53 12.88
C GLY A 120 7.27 -5.96 11.69
N LYS A 121 7.02 -7.16 11.14
CA LYS A 121 7.72 -7.71 9.97
C LYS A 121 6.98 -7.49 8.65
N LYS A 122 5.84 -6.81 8.65
CA LYS A 122 5.06 -6.61 7.42
C LYS A 122 5.86 -5.83 6.38
N PRO A 123 5.78 -6.19 5.09
CA PRO A 123 6.37 -5.45 3.98
C PRO A 123 5.99 -3.97 4.03
N ARG A 124 6.96 -3.11 3.74
CA ARG A 124 6.76 -1.67 3.79
C ARG A 124 7.63 -0.93 2.80
N MET A 125 7.21 0.25 2.42
CA MET A 125 8.00 1.24 1.68
C MET A 125 7.71 2.63 2.25
N ILE A 126 8.57 3.59 1.97
CA ILE A 126 8.44 4.96 2.45
C ILE A 126 8.24 5.89 1.26
N PHE A 127 7.30 6.80 1.36
CA PHE A 127 7.12 7.92 0.43
C PHE A 127 7.34 9.23 1.18
N VAL A 128 8.48 9.89 0.89
CA VAL A 128 8.81 11.21 1.42
C VAL A 128 8.06 12.24 0.59
N ASN A 129 6.95 12.72 1.12
CA ASN A 129 6.00 13.64 0.49
C ASN A 129 6.32 15.10 0.77
N ARG A 130 5.60 16.03 0.10
CA ARG A 130 5.70 17.48 0.29
C ARG A 130 7.09 18.04 -0.01
N THR A 131 7.78 17.46 -0.95
CA THR A 131 9.12 17.89 -1.37
C THR A 131 9.12 19.18 -2.19
N ASP A 132 7.95 19.68 -2.54
CA ASP A 132 7.70 20.96 -3.22
C ASP A 132 7.46 22.13 -2.25
N GLU A 133 7.29 21.85 -0.96
CA GLU A 133 7.04 22.90 0.05
C GLU A 133 8.33 23.62 0.48
N ASP A 134 8.15 24.85 1.01
CA ASP A 134 9.25 25.58 1.62
C ASP A 134 9.77 24.84 2.86
N ASN A 135 11.08 24.92 3.08
CA ASN A 135 11.79 24.22 4.15
C ASN A 135 11.76 22.68 4.04
N SER A 136 11.43 22.13 2.86
CA SER A 136 11.62 20.70 2.62
C SER A 136 13.11 20.38 2.56
N ASP A 137 13.51 19.24 3.13
CA ASP A 137 14.89 18.73 3.08
C ASP A 137 14.85 17.20 2.97
N TYR A 138 14.84 16.71 1.74
CA TYR A 138 14.78 15.26 1.48
C TYR A 138 15.98 14.54 2.07
N GLN A 139 17.21 15.10 1.91
CA GLN A 139 18.41 14.43 2.38
C GLN A 139 18.43 14.29 3.91
N ALA A 140 18.11 15.35 4.62
CA ALA A 140 18.02 15.30 6.09
C ALA A 140 16.92 14.30 6.55
N CYS A 141 15.81 14.22 5.81
CA CYS A 141 14.77 13.23 6.09
C CYS A 141 15.27 11.80 5.86
N LEU A 142 15.96 11.53 4.73
CA LEU A 142 16.51 10.21 4.41
C LEU A 142 17.56 9.79 5.45
N ASP A 143 18.44 10.70 5.86
CA ASP A 143 19.48 10.43 6.87
C ASP A 143 18.84 10.07 8.23
N ALA A 144 17.79 10.79 8.63
CA ALA A 144 17.03 10.48 9.84
C ALA A 144 16.34 9.11 9.76
N LEU A 145 15.79 8.75 8.60
CA LEU A 145 15.17 7.44 8.35
C LEU A 145 16.22 6.31 8.42
N LYS A 146 17.35 6.46 7.73
CA LYS A 146 18.47 5.51 7.78
C LYS A 146 19.05 5.37 9.19
N GLY A 147 19.23 6.49 9.89
CA GLY A 147 19.70 6.51 11.28
C GLY A 147 18.80 5.80 12.27
N LYS A 148 17.46 5.85 12.05
CA LYS A 148 16.48 5.23 12.94
C LYS A 148 16.16 3.79 12.59
N PHE A 149 15.97 3.50 11.31
CA PHE A 149 15.46 2.22 10.84
C PHE A 149 16.54 1.30 10.24
N GLY A 150 17.75 1.82 10.10
CA GLY A 150 18.93 1.05 9.73
C GLY A 150 19.06 0.81 8.22
N GLN A 151 19.87 -0.19 7.89
CA GLN A 151 20.30 -0.50 6.51
C GLN A 151 19.18 -1.01 5.60
N SER A 152 18.04 -1.42 6.17
CA SER A 152 16.89 -1.81 5.34
C SER A 152 16.30 -0.66 4.54
N VAL A 153 16.54 0.60 4.94
CA VAL A 153 16.06 1.81 4.28
C VAL A 153 16.92 2.12 3.06
N VAL A 154 16.40 1.82 1.88
CA VAL A 154 17.15 1.91 0.61
C VAL A 154 16.42 2.86 -0.36
N PRO A 155 17.02 3.98 -0.77
CA PRO A 155 16.44 4.84 -1.79
C PRO A 155 16.43 4.12 -3.14
N ILE A 156 15.28 4.14 -3.81
CA ILE A 156 15.12 3.63 -5.17
C ILE A 156 14.93 4.75 -6.19
N VAL A 157 15.01 5.98 -5.73
CA VAL A 157 14.99 7.21 -6.53
C VAL A 157 16.09 8.16 -6.06
N ALA A 158 16.62 8.97 -7.00
CA ALA A 158 17.49 10.10 -6.71
C ALA A 158 16.75 11.40 -7.05
N PRO A 159 16.53 12.32 -6.10
CA PRO A 159 15.83 13.57 -6.35
C PRO A 159 16.75 14.59 -7.04
N VAL A 160 16.20 15.32 -8.02
CA VAL A 160 16.81 16.54 -8.55
C VAL A 160 16.41 17.70 -7.65
N ILE A 161 17.34 18.29 -6.94
CA ILE A 161 17.08 19.29 -5.89
C ILE A 161 17.55 20.66 -6.38
N ASP A 162 16.68 21.69 -6.26
CA ASP A 162 17.03 23.07 -6.58
C ASP A 162 17.77 23.78 -5.45
N GLY A 163 18.20 25.02 -5.69
CA GLY A 163 18.91 25.84 -4.69
C GLY A 163 18.11 26.15 -3.42
N ASN A 164 16.80 25.90 -3.42
CA ASN A 164 15.90 26.06 -2.28
C ASN A 164 15.58 24.73 -1.57
N LYS A 165 16.30 23.67 -1.89
CA LYS A 165 16.10 22.30 -1.39
C LYS A 165 14.78 21.64 -1.80
N LYS A 166 14.07 22.18 -2.79
CA LYS A 166 12.87 21.59 -3.36
C LYS A 166 13.22 20.53 -4.41
N VAL A 167 12.48 19.46 -4.42
CA VAL A 167 12.61 18.43 -5.45
C VAL A 167 11.84 18.86 -6.68
N THR A 168 12.57 19.09 -7.78
CA THR A 168 12.03 19.53 -9.07
C THR A 168 11.95 18.42 -10.09
N GLY A 169 12.68 17.34 -9.86
CA GLY A 169 12.68 16.15 -10.68
C GLY A 169 13.10 14.92 -9.87
N ILE A 170 12.97 13.75 -10.45
CA ILE A 170 13.28 12.47 -9.83
C ILE A 170 13.90 11.55 -10.88
N VAL A 171 15.00 10.90 -10.53
CA VAL A 171 15.60 9.80 -11.29
C VAL A 171 15.16 8.47 -10.67
N ASP A 172 14.58 7.59 -11.47
CA ASP A 172 14.27 6.21 -11.11
C ASP A 172 15.53 5.36 -11.27
N LEU A 173 16.09 4.89 -10.16
CA LEU A 173 17.33 4.13 -10.14
C LEU A 173 17.15 2.69 -10.66
N LEU A 174 15.94 2.13 -10.54
CA LEU A 174 15.65 0.79 -11.04
C LEU A 174 15.57 0.77 -12.56
N HIS A 175 14.79 1.71 -13.15
CA HIS A 175 14.54 1.75 -14.59
C HIS A 175 15.47 2.69 -15.34
N ASN A 176 16.33 3.44 -14.64
CA ASN A 176 17.27 4.41 -15.21
C ASN A 176 16.56 5.47 -16.09
N THR A 177 15.46 6.01 -15.58
CA THR A 177 14.64 7.05 -16.24
C THR A 177 14.51 8.26 -15.32
N ALA A 178 14.26 9.44 -15.89
CA ALA A 178 14.07 10.66 -15.10
C ALA A 178 12.77 11.37 -15.46
N TYR A 179 12.24 12.09 -14.47
CA TYR A 179 11.00 12.87 -14.58
C TYR A 179 11.18 14.23 -13.93
N GLU A 180 10.58 15.27 -14.52
CA GLU A 180 10.55 16.62 -13.98
C GLU A 180 9.13 17.18 -13.98
N VAL A 181 8.89 18.24 -13.22
CA VAL A 181 7.60 18.94 -13.23
C VAL A 181 7.63 20.04 -14.30
N LYS A 182 6.83 19.88 -15.35
CA LYS A 182 6.58 20.90 -16.38
C LYS A 182 5.11 21.28 -16.41
N GLY A 183 4.83 22.56 -16.21
CA GLY A 183 3.44 23.05 -16.21
C GLY A 183 2.52 22.40 -15.19
N GLY A 184 3.07 22.00 -14.01
CA GLY A 184 2.34 21.34 -12.94
C GLY A 184 2.07 19.85 -13.15
N LYS A 185 2.73 19.23 -14.14
CA LYS A 185 2.63 17.78 -14.42
C LYS A 185 4.01 17.15 -14.50
N ALA A 186 4.13 15.93 -14.02
CA ALA A 186 5.34 15.13 -14.21
C ALA A 186 5.49 14.72 -15.68
N ALA A 187 6.67 14.95 -16.26
CA ALA A 187 7.01 14.59 -17.64
C ALA A 187 8.40 13.94 -17.66
N ALA A 188 8.56 12.93 -18.51
CA ALA A 188 9.84 12.27 -18.71
C ALA A 188 10.87 13.24 -19.27
N CYS A 189 12.11 13.15 -18.78
CA CYS A 189 13.26 13.96 -19.22
C CYS A 189 14.53 13.11 -19.27
N ALA A 190 15.62 13.70 -19.75
CA ALA A 190 16.94 13.10 -19.64
C ALA A 190 17.45 13.19 -18.18
N ILE A 191 18.26 12.23 -17.75
CA ILE A 191 18.95 12.31 -16.47
C ILE A 191 19.92 13.51 -16.54
N PRO A 192 19.88 14.45 -15.56
CA PRO A 192 20.79 15.58 -15.54
C PRO A 192 22.24 15.12 -15.52
N ALA A 193 23.08 15.73 -16.36
CA ALA A 193 24.48 15.32 -16.53
C ALA A 193 25.31 15.50 -15.24
N ASP A 194 24.96 16.47 -14.42
CA ASP A 194 25.58 16.77 -13.13
C ASP A 194 25.21 15.77 -12.03
N MET A 195 24.20 14.92 -12.26
CA MET A 195 23.83 13.85 -11.34
C MET A 195 24.39 12.48 -11.72
N ALA A 196 25.15 12.36 -12.80
CA ALA A 196 25.60 11.06 -13.31
C ALA A 196 26.35 10.23 -12.24
N ASP A 197 27.31 10.84 -11.55
CA ASP A 197 28.13 10.17 -10.53
C ASP A 197 27.28 9.77 -9.30
N GLU A 198 26.35 10.63 -8.88
CA GLU A 198 25.44 10.34 -7.75
C GLU A 198 24.47 9.21 -8.10
N VAL A 199 23.89 9.24 -9.29
CA VAL A 199 22.99 8.19 -9.79
C VAL A 199 23.71 6.85 -9.88
N GLU A 200 24.95 6.84 -10.38
CA GLU A 200 25.77 5.62 -10.44
C GLU A 200 26.05 5.05 -9.05
N ALA A 201 26.43 5.89 -8.08
CA ALA A 201 26.69 5.48 -6.71
C ALA A 201 25.43 4.92 -6.03
N LEU A 202 24.31 5.62 -6.12
CA LEU A 202 23.04 5.16 -5.53
C LEU A 202 22.51 3.89 -6.22
N ARG A 203 22.74 3.75 -7.53
CA ARG A 203 22.39 2.53 -8.25
C ARG A 203 23.23 1.34 -7.81
N ALA A 204 24.50 1.54 -7.49
CA ALA A 204 25.36 0.51 -6.93
C ALA A 204 24.87 0.04 -5.54
N GLU A 205 24.49 0.97 -4.65
CA GLU A 205 23.84 0.64 -3.35
C GLU A 205 22.55 -0.17 -3.55
N LEU A 206 21.76 0.21 -4.55
CA LEU A 206 20.51 -0.49 -4.87
C LEU A 206 20.76 -1.91 -5.38
N MET A 207 21.77 -2.12 -6.22
CA MET A 207 22.20 -3.44 -6.70
C MET A 207 22.69 -4.33 -5.55
N GLU A 208 23.47 -3.78 -4.63
CA GLU A 208 23.93 -4.50 -3.44
C GLU A 208 22.75 -4.93 -2.55
N ALA A 209 21.79 -4.03 -2.31
CA ALA A 209 20.59 -4.35 -1.54
C ALA A 209 19.74 -5.44 -2.22
N ALA A 210 19.61 -5.40 -3.55
CA ALA A 210 18.91 -6.43 -4.31
C ALA A 210 19.62 -7.79 -4.25
N ALA A 211 20.95 -7.78 -4.43
CA ALA A 211 21.78 -8.97 -4.34
C ALA A 211 21.70 -9.63 -2.96
N GLY A 212 21.69 -8.83 -1.89
CA GLY A 212 21.62 -9.32 -0.51
C GLY A 212 20.38 -10.09 -0.14
N SER A 213 19.35 -10.08 -0.99
CA SER A 213 18.08 -10.76 -0.76
C SER A 213 17.98 -12.16 -1.38
N ASP A 214 18.99 -12.58 -2.18
CA ASP A 214 18.96 -13.84 -2.93
C ASP A 214 20.39 -14.34 -3.17
N GLU A 215 20.68 -15.61 -2.84
CA GLU A 215 22.04 -16.18 -2.93
C GLU A 215 22.56 -16.19 -4.38
N GLU A 216 21.70 -16.54 -5.36
CA GLU A 216 22.07 -16.57 -6.78
C GLU A 216 22.41 -15.17 -7.30
N LEU A 217 21.64 -14.16 -6.88
CA LEU A 217 21.92 -12.76 -7.24
C LEU A 217 23.19 -12.25 -6.56
N MET A 218 23.47 -12.69 -5.34
CA MET A 218 24.69 -12.34 -4.63
C MET A 218 25.93 -12.89 -5.34
N GLU A 219 25.93 -14.17 -5.75
CA GLU A 219 27.01 -14.76 -6.53
C GLU A 219 27.21 -14.02 -7.85
N LYS A 220 26.11 -13.77 -8.59
CA LYS A 220 26.17 -13.03 -9.85
C LYS A 220 26.76 -11.61 -9.68
N PHE A 221 26.35 -10.91 -8.62
CA PHE A 221 26.85 -9.56 -8.33
C PHE A 221 28.35 -9.57 -7.97
N PHE A 222 28.83 -10.54 -7.22
CA PHE A 222 30.28 -10.67 -6.92
C PHE A 222 31.12 -10.97 -8.16
N ASP A 223 30.58 -11.72 -9.12
CA ASP A 223 31.28 -12.11 -10.32
C ASP A 223 31.37 -10.96 -11.35
N THR A 224 30.31 -10.16 -11.47
CA THR A 224 30.16 -9.17 -12.54
C THR A 224 30.17 -7.73 -12.07
N MET A 225 29.95 -7.48 -10.78
CA MET A 225 29.67 -6.17 -10.16
C MET A 225 28.46 -5.44 -10.77
N GLU A 226 27.59 -6.20 -11.49
CA GLU A 226 26.42 -5.66 -12.16
C GLU A 226 25.21 -6.60 -12.01
N LEU A 227 24.03 -6.01 -11.93
CA LEU A 227 22.75 -6.71 -12.04
C LEU A 227 21.90 -6.06 -13.14
N SER A 228 21.20 -6.86 -13.90
CA SER A 228 20.16 -6.35 -14.82
C SER A 228 19.01 -5.70 -14.06
N ALA A 229 18.21 -4.84 -14.71
CA ALA A 229 17.02 -4.26 -14.10
C ALA A 229 16.01 -5.34 -13.62
N GLU A 230 15.95 -6.46 -14.35
CA GLU A 230 15.09 -7.61 -14.00
C GLU A 230 15.59 -8.32 -12.74
N ASP A 231 16.92 -8.55 -12.63
CA ASP A 231 17.55 -9.12 -11.44
C ASP A 231 17.39 -8.21 -10.22
N MET A 232 17.57 -6.91 -10.39
CA MET A 232 17.33 -5.93 -9.32
C MET A 232 15.86 -5.97 -8.86
N ALA A 233 14.91 -5.96 -9.79
CA ALA A 233 13.49 -6.04 -9.44
C ALA A 233 13.17 -7.34 -8.69
N ARG A 234 13.74 -8.48 -9.10
CA ARG A 234 13.59 -9.78 -8.42
C ARG A 234 14.13 -9.71 -6.99
N GLY A 235 15.34 -9.24 -6.80
CA GLY A 235 15.99 -9.13 -5.49
C GLY A 235 15.26 -8.16 -4.57
N LEU A 236 14.91 -6.97 -5.07
CA LEU A 236 14.16 -6.00 -4.29
C LEU A 236 12.77 -6.53 -3.87
N LYS A 237 12.08 -7.27 -4.74
CA LYS A 237 10.80 -7.90 -4.42
C LYS A 237 10.92 -8.92 -3.30
N LEU A 238 11.98 -9.73 -3.30
CA LEU A 238 12.28 -10.66 -2.22
C LEU A 238 12.58 -9.92 -0.92
N GLY A 239 13.46 -8.90 -0.96
CA GLY A 239 13.81 -8.10 0.21
C GLY A 239 12.64 -7.30 0.79
N VAL A 240 11.72 -6.80 -0.04
CA VAL A 240 10.48 -6.17 0.43
C VAL A 240 9.59 -7.20 1.12
N ARG A 241 9.46 -8.41 0.56
CA ARG A 241 8.64 -9.49 1.13
C ARG A 241 9.09 -9.94 2.51
N ASP A 242 10.39 -10.09 2.73
CA ASP A 242 10.95 -10.53 4.00
C ASP A 242 11.29 -9.38 4.96
N GLY A 243 11.22 -8.14 4.49
CA GLY A 243 11.46 -6.92 5.26
C GLY A 243 12.93 -6.51 5.37
N SER A 244 13.84 -7.16 4.65
CA SER A 244 15.27 -6.76 4.56
C SER A 244 15.47 -5.49 3.74
N VAL A 245 14.55 -5.19 2.81
CA VAL A 245 14.55 -3.95 2.02
C VAL A 245 13.26 -3.17 2.25
N CYS A 246 13.43 -1.90 2.60
CA CYS A 246 12.36 -0.90 2.67
C CYS A 246 12.64 0.20 1.64
N PRO A 247 12.04 0.15 0.45
CA PRO A 247 12.26 1.14 -0.59
C PRO A 247 11.84 2.54 -0.14
N VAL A 248 12.65 3.55 -0.45
CA VAL A 248 12.33 4.96 -0.23
C VAL A 248 12.14 5.65 -1.56
N LEU A 249 10.97 6.27 -1.71
CA LEU A 249 10.63 7.17 -2.81
C LEU A 249 10.38 8.57 -2.26
N CYS A 250 10.35 9.55 -3.14
CA CYS A 250 9.99 10.91 -2.77
C CYS A 250 9.11 11.57 -3.85
N GLY A 251 8.48 12.67 -3.48
CA GLY A 251 7.68 13.45 -4.40
C GLY A 251 6.70 14.39 -3.73
N SER A 252 5.70 14.78 -4.49
CA SER A 252 4.61 15.64 -4.01
C SER A 252 3.27 15.10 -4.48
N ALA A 253 2.42 14.77 -3.54
CA ALA A 253 1.04 14.38 -3.80
C ALA A 253 0.21 15.52 -4.43
N VAL A 254 0.62 16.77 -4.27
CA VAL A 254 -0.07 17.94 -4.82
C VAL A 254 0.29 18.12 -6.29
N THR A 255 1.56 18.02 -6.65
CA THR A 255 2.04 18.21 -8.04
C THR A 255 1.98 16.91 -8.86
N GLY A 256 1.85 15.75 -8.22
CA GLY A 256 1.89 14.44 -8.86
C GLY A 256 3.31 13.90 -9.10
N LEU A 257 4.36 14.67 -8.78
CA LEU A 257 5.74 14.23 -8.93
C LEU A 257 6.01 12.99 -8.05
N GLY A 258 6.58 11.94 -8.63
CA GLY A 258 6.90 10.68 -7.95
C GLY A 258 5.72 9.76 -7.70
N VAL A 259 4.47 10.19 -7.90
CA VAL A 259 3.28 9.37 -7.62
C VAL A 259 3.12 8.23 -8.62
N GLU A 260 3.43 8.46 -9.90
CA GLU A 260 3.42 7.39 -10.91
C GLU A 260 4.51 6.35 -10.62
N MET A 261 5.72 6.79 -10.22
CA MET A 261 6.80 5.90 -9.80
C MET A 261 6.38 5.05 -8.57
N LEU A 262 5.69 5.66 -7.60
CA LEU A 262 5.16 4.92 -6.46
C LEU A 262 4.18 3.83 -6.90
N MET A 263 3.24 4.14 -7.80
CA MET A 263 2.30 3.14 -8.33
C MET A 263 3.02 2.02 -9.08
N GLN A 264 4.02 2.36 -9.89
CA GLN A 264 4.85 1.36 -10.59
C GLN A 264 5.61 0.47 -9.59
N THR A 265 6.26 1.07 -8.59
CA THR A 265 6.97 0.34 -7.52
C THR A 265 6.03 -0.60 -6.74
N ILE A 266 4.80 -0.17 -6.46
CA ILE A 266 3.78 -1.01 -5.83
C ILE A 266 3.47 -2.23 -6.71
N VAL A 267 3.29 -2.03 -8.00
CA VAL A 267 3.02 -3.13 -8.95
C VAL A 267 4.17 -4.12 -8.98
N ASP A 268 5.41 -3.63 -9.02
CA ASP A 268 6.61 -4.46 -9.21
C ASP A 268 7.03 -5.20 -7.94
N LEU A 269 6.97 -4.53 -6.78
CA LEU A 269 7.59 -5.01 -5.55
C LEU A 269 6.63 -5.55 -4.49
N VAL A 270 5.35 -5.15 -4.48
CA VAL A 270 4.41 -5.64 -3.47
C VAL A 270 4.09 -7.11 -3.71
N PRO A 271 4.28 -7.99 -2.70
CA PRO A 271 4.04 -9.41 -2.85
C PRO A 271 2.54 -9.74 -3.00
N VAL A 272 2.25 -10.89 -3.56
CA VAL A 272 0.90 -11.48 -3.56
C VAL A 272 0.65 -12.09 -2.18
N ALA A 273 -0.60 -12.03 -1.70
CA ALA A 273 -0.99 -12.54 -0.40
C ALA A 273 -0.75 -14.04 -0.24
N THR A 274 -0.05 -14.40 0.82
CA THR A 274 0.00 -15.76 1.37
C THR A 274 -0.08 -15.63 2.88
N GLU A 275 -0.92 -16.42 3.52
CA GLU A 275 -1.05 -16.42 4.99
C GLU A 275 -1.00 -17.83 5.57
N THR A 276 -0.58 -17.92 6.82
CA THR A 276 -0.73 -19.12 7.63
C THR A 276 -2.04 -19.06 8.40
N ALA A 277 -2.84 -20.11 8.31
CA ALA A 277 -4.07 -20.32 9.07
C ALA A 277 -3.95 -21.58 9.91
N GLN A 278 -4.89 -21.79 10.81
CA GLN A 278 -5.03 -23.07 11.51
C GLN A 278 -6.20 -23.86 10.92
N ASP A 279 -6.00 -25.15 10.71
CA ASP A 279 -7.07 -26.08 10.37
C ASP A 279 -7.93 -26.43 11.60
N ASP A 280 -8.90 -27.34 11.44
CA ASP A 280 -9.79 -27.74 12.53
C ASP A 280 -9.06 -28.53 13.64
N ASP A 281 -7.96 -29.17 13.32
CA ASP A 281 -7.11 -29.91 14.25
C ASP A 281 -6.08 -29.02 14.95
N GLY A 282 -6.02 -27.74 14.60
CA GLY A 282 -5.10 -26.73 15.15
C GLY A 282 -3.72 -26.72 14.52
N ASN A 283 -3.51 -27.44 13.40
CA ASN A 283 -2.25 -27.41 12.67
C ASN A 283 -2.14 -26.18 11.80
N ASP A 284 -0.94 -25.65 11.67
CA ASP A 284 -0.66 -24.56 10.75
C ASP A 284 -0.73 -25.06 9.30
N VAL A 285 -1.55 -24.37 8.49
CA VAL A 285 -1.73 -24.63 7.07
C VAL A 285 -1.52 -23.36 6.26
N GLU A 286 -0.86 -23.48 5.13
CA GLU A 286 -0.70 -22.36 4.21
C GLU A 286 -2.00 -22.10 3.44
N VAL A 287 -2.40 -20.84 3.41
CA VAL A 287 -3.49 -20.33 2.59
C VAL A 287 -2.89 -19.46 1.49
N ALA A 288 -2.55 -20.10 0.38
CA ALA A 288 -2.06 -19.41 -0.80
C ALA A 288 -3.22 -18.90 -1.67
N CYS A 289 -2.94 -17.88 -2.47
CA CYS A 289 -3.92 -17.26 -3.35
C CYS A 289 -4.15 -18.14 -4.59
N ASP A 290 -5.08 -19.08 -4.47
CA ASP A 290 -5.56 -19.94 -5.56
C ASP A 290 -7.04 -19.61 -5.84
N PRO A 291 -7.41 -19.08 -7.04
CA PRO A 291 -8.79 -18.69 -7.34
C PRO A 291 -9.75 -19.90 -7.45
N ASN A 292 -9.25 -21.12 -7.58
CA ASN A 292 -10.04 -22.34 -7.68
C ASN A 292 -10.03 -23.16 -6.38
N GLY A 293 -9.27 -22.71 -5.39
CA GLY A 293 -9.19 -23.35 -4.09
C GLY A 293 -10.45 -23.13 -3.23
N PRO A 294 -10.59 -23.90 -2.13
CA PRO A 294 -11.69 -23.70 -1.19
C PRO A 294 -11.60 -22.30 -0.56
N THR A 295 -12.71 -21.59 -0.56
CA THR A 295 -12.78 -20.18 -0.12
C THR A 295 -12.29 -19.99 1.31
N ALA A 296 -11.44 -18.99 1.50
CA ALA A 296 -11.02 -18.49 2.81
C ALA A 296 -10.90 -16.96 2.75
N ALA A 297 -11.59 -16.27 3.64
CA ALA A 297 -11.62 -14.82 3.73
C ALA A 297 -11.61 -14.36 5.19
N ILE A 298 -11.01 -13.19 5.44
CA ILE A 298 -11.01 -12.53 6.75
C ILE A 298 -11.90 -11.29 6.69
N VAL A 299 -12.73 -11.10 7.71
CA VAL A 299 -13.46 -9.85 7.95
C VAL A 299 -12.55 -8.93 8.75
N PHE A 300 -11.99 -7.91 8.11
CA PHE A 300 -11.01 -7.04 8.77
C PHE A 300 -11.60 -5.72 9.28
N LYS A 301 -12.82 -5.37 8.85
CA LYS A 301 -13.54 -4.19 9.32
C LYS A 301 -15.04 -4.36 9.14
N THR A 302 -15.81 -3.76 10.03
CA THR A 302 -17.27 -3.62 9.89
C THR A 302 -17.60 -2.13 9.82
N ILE A 303 -18.37 -1.74 8.83
CA ILE A 303 -18.89 -0.38 8.63
C ILE A 303 -20.40 -0.45 8.83
N SER A 304 -20.96 0.45 9.63
CA SER A 304 -22.41 0.62 9.78
C SER A 304 -22.79 2.05 9.45
N ASP A 305 -23.71 2.21 8.52
CA ASP A 305 -24.27 3.50 8.12
C ASP A 305 -25.82 3.44 8.14
N GLN A 306 -26.45 4.53 7.73
CA GLN A 306 -27.91 4.62 7.65
C GLN A 306 -28.55 3.63 6.66
N TYR A 307 -27.78 3.02 5.77
CA TYR A 307 -28.24 2.06 4.75
C TYR A 307 -28.03 0.60 5.17
N GLY A 308 -27.26 0.38 6.23
CA GLY A 308 -27.02 -0.95 6.78
C GLY A 308 -25.60 -1.22 7.24
N LYS A 309 -25.34 -2.51 7.46
CA LYS A 309 -24.03 -3.02 7.90
C LYS A 309 -23.30 -3.65 6.73
N TYR A 310 -22.04 -3.28 6.57
CA TYR A 310 -21.11 -3.86 5.60
C TYR A 310 -19.96 -4.53 6.34
N SER A 311 -19.67 -5.78 5.98
CA SER A 311 -18.46 -6.49 6.42
C SER A 311 -17.40 -6.37 5.32
N MET A 312 -16.31 -5.65 5.61
CA MET A 312 -15.16 -5.54 4.72
C MET A 312 -14.35 -6.82 4.82
N VAL A 313 -14.16 -7.48 3.69
CA VAL A 313 -13.48 -8.77 3.62
C VAL A 313 -12.27 -8.69 2.69
N LYS A 314 -11.24 -9.45 3.03
CA LYS A 314 -10.16 -9.81 2.15
C LYS A 314 -10.24 -11.29 1.84
N VAL A 315 -10.33 -11.63 0.57
CA VAL A 315 -10.35 -13.01 0.11
C VAL A 315 -8.92 -13.50 -0.06
N LEU A 316 -8.51 -14.51 0.69
CA LEU A 316 -7.15 -15.06 0.66
C LEU A 316 -7.02 -16.24 -0.27
N ARG A 317 -8.09 -17.03 -0.43
CA ARG A 317 -8.15 -18.18 -1.34
C ARG A 317 -9.57 -18.36 -1.87
N GLY A 318 -9.69 -18.90 -3.07
CA GLY A 318 -10.96 -19.10 -3.74
C GLY A 318 -11.57 -17.78 -4.22
N ARG A 319 -12.87 -17.71 -4.16
CA ARG A 319 -13.68 -16.54 -4.53
C ARG A 319 -14.94 -16.48 -3.70
N ILE A 320 -15.47 -15.30 -3.53
CA ILE A 320 -16.78 -15.06 -2.92
C ILE A 320 -17.73 -14.61 -4.03
N THR A 321 -18.90 -15.25 -4.10
CA THR A 321 -20.01 -14.87 -5.00
C THR A 321 -21.25 -14.52 -4.20
N SER A 322 -22.17 -13.75 -4.79
CA SER A 322 -23.48 -13.46 -4.19
C SER A 322 -24.23 -14.77 -3.90
N ASP A 323 -24.99 -14.80 -2.82
CA ASP A 323 -25.79 -15.95 -2.38
C ASP A 323 -25.01 -17.21 -1.95
N MET A 324 -23.69 -17.17 -1.96
CA MET A 324 -22.84 -18.22 -1.40
C MET A 324 -23.08 -18.37 0.11
N ALA A 325 -22.86 -19.57 0.62
CA ALA A 325 -22.90 -19.83 2.05
C ALA A 325 -21.49 -20.22 2.53
N LEU A 326 -20.95 -19.47 3.51
CA LEU A 326 -19.64 -19.72 4.09
C LEU A 326 -19.75 -20.01 5.58
N TYR A 327 -18.91 -20.90 6.06
CA TYR A 327 -18.82 -21.26 7.46
C TYR A 327 -18.01 -20.23 8.24
N ASN A 328 -18.50 -19.86 9.41
CA ASN A 328 -17.83 -18.98 10.36
C ASN A 328 -17.37 -19.81 11.58
N PRO A 329 -16.09 -20.16 11.65
CA PRO A 329 -15.56 -21.00 12.74
C PRO A 329 -15.68 -20.36 14.13
N ALA A 330 -15.78 -19.03 14.22
CA ALA A 330 -15.91 -18.32 15.50
C ALA A 330 -17.30 -18.46 16.11
N THR A 331 -18.34 -18.66 15.29
CA THR A 331 -19.73 -18.79 15.73
C THR A 331 -20.26 -20.21 15.59
N GLY A 332 -19.58 -21.08 14.83
CA GLY A 332 -20.04 -22.42 14.49
C GLY A 332 -21.20 -22.43 13.48
N ASN A 333 -21.51 -21.31 12.84
CA ASN A 333 -22.65 -21.17 11.94
C ASN A 333 -22.21 -21.00 10.48
N THR A 334 -23.11 -21.40 9.58
CA THR A 334 -22.99 -21.07 8.16
C THR A 334 -23.75 -19.78 7.89
N GLU A 335 -23.08 -18.81 7.30
CA GLU A 335 -23.61 -17.50 6.96
C GLU A 335 -23.92 -17.44 5.47
N LYS A 336 -25.16 -17.10 5.13
CA LYS A 336 -25.53 -16.81 3.75
C LYS A 336 -25.09 -15.40 3.41
N LEU A 337 -24.32 -15.25 2.34
CA LEU A 337 -23.76 -13.96 1.94
C LEU A 337 -24.82 -13.08 1.27
N GLY A 338 -24.75 -11.78 1.53
CA GLY A 338 -25.55 -10.77 0.85
C GLY A 338 -24.89 -10.29 -0.44
N ARG A 339 -25.29 -9.10 -0.89
CA ARG A 339 -24.70 -8.46 -2.07
C ARG A 339 -23.24 -8.07 -1.80
N LEU A 340 -22.46 -8.10 -2.87
CA LEU A 340 -21.04 -7.81 -2.85
C LEU A 340 -20.75 -6.45 -3.48
N TYR A 341 -19.79 -5.73 -2.91
CA TYR A 341 -19.41 -4.39 -3.38
C TYR A 341 -17.91 -4.21 -3.38
N ILE A 342 -17.42 -3.43 -4.34
CA ILE A 342 -16.10 -2.79 -4.25
C ILE A 342 -16.34 -1.35 -3.77
N MET A 343 -15.73 -0.99 -2.64
CA MET A 343 -15.93 0.33 -2.03
C MET A 343 -14.93 1.34 -2.60
N LYS A 344 -15.44 2.53 -2.95
CA LYS A 344 -14.66 3.71 -3.28
C LYS A 344 -15.17 4.89 -2.45
N GLY A 345 -14.46 5.22 -1.37
CA GLY A 345 -14.97 6.12 -0.35
C GLY A 345 -16.35 5.68 0.14
N LYS A 346 -17.32 6.59 0.10
CA LYS A 346 -18.71 6.31 0.48
C LYS A 346 -19.48 5.43 -0.51
N LYS A 347 -19.00 5.31 -1.76
CA LYS A 347 -19.74 4.62 -2.83
C LYS A 347 -19.33 3.16 -2.90
N GLY A 348 -20.31 2.26 -2.92
CA GLY A 348 -20.14 0.84 -3.23
C GLY A 348 -20.59 0.53 -4.66
N GLU A 349 -19.73 -0.04 -5.47
CA GLU A 349 -20.07 -0.61 -6.77
C GLU A 349 -20.43 -2.08 -6.59
N GLU A 350 -21.65 -2.47 -6.94
CA GLU A 350 -22.11 -3.85 -6.82
C GLU A 350 -21.37 -4.74 -7.81
N VAL A 351 -20.82 -5.85 -7.31
CA VAL A 351 -20.07 -6.84 -8.11
C VAL A 351 -20.63 -8.23 -7.93
N LYS A 352 -20.40 -9.10 -8.90
CA LYS A 352 -20.86 -10.49 -8.86
C LYS A 352 -19.95 -11.39 -8.04
N GLU A 353 -18.66 -11.07 -8.00
CA GLU A 353 -17.66 -11.85 -7.26
C GLU A 353 -16.53 -10.97 -6.73
N ILE A 354 -15.87 -11.45 -5.67
CA ILE A 354 -14.61 -10.95 -5.13
C ILE A 354 -13.62 -12.11 -5.20
N CYS A 355 -12.55 -11.95 -5.99
CA CYS A 355 -11.53 -12.99 -6.20
C CYS A 355 -10.52 -13.03 -5.05
N CYS A 356 -9.75 -14.13 -4.95
CA CYS A 356 -8.61 -14.18 -4.05
C CYS A 356 -7.61 -13.06 -4.33
N GLY A 357 -7.03 -12.51 -3.27
CA GLY A 357 -6.17 -11.34 -3.31
C GLY A 357 -6.93 -10.02 -3.26
N ASP A 358 -8.24 -9.99 -3.46
CA ASP A 358 -9.03 -8.75 -3.53
C ASP A 358 -9.72 -8.41 -2.21
N ILE A 359 -10.07 -7.14 -2.07
CA ILE A 359 -10.82 -6.57 -0.96
C ILE A 359 -12.19 -6.15 -1.47
N GLY A 360 -13.24 -6.51 -0.72
CA GLY A 360 -14.58 -6.07 -1.00
C GLY A 360 -15.44 -5.97 0.25
N ALA A 361 -16.69 -5.61 0.07
CA ALA A 361 -17.68 -5.53 1.14
C ALA A 361 -18.83 -6.49 0.89
N ILE A 362 -19.33 -7.09 1.96
CA ILE A 362 -20.55 -7.93 1.96
C ILE A 362 -21.60 -7.20 2.78
N GLY A 363 -22.74 -6.90 2.16
CA GLY A 363 -23.87 -6.26 2.83
C GLY A 363 -24.69 -7.22 3.68
N LYS A 364 -25.31 -6.71 4.74
CA LYS A 364 -26.29 -7.43 5.58
C LYS A 364 -25.75 -8.67 6.31
N MET A 365 -24.55 -8.58 6.86
CA MET A 365 -23.91 -9.66 7.64
C MET A 365 -24.04 -9.36 9.15
N ASP A 366 -25.23 -9.53 9.72
CA ASP A 366 -25.52 -9.07 11.09
C ASP A 366 -24.78 -9.85 12.19
N LYS A 367 -24.55 -11.15 11.96
CA LYS A 367 -23.88 -12.04 12.93
C LYS A 367 -22.35 -12.08 12.79
N VAL A 368 -21.83 -11.51 11.72
CA VAL A 368 -20.40 -11.50 11.43
C VAL A 368 -19.75 -10.29 12.08
N LYS A 369 -18.58 -10.50 12.70
CA LYS A 369 -17.80 -9.47 13.38
C LYS A 369 -16.43 -9.34 12.77
N THR A 370 -15.79 -8.18 12.98
CA THR A 370 -14.39 -7.95 12.68
C THR A 370 -13.51 -9.01 13.34
N GLY A 371 -12.55 -9.56 12.60
CA GLY A 371 -11.69 -10.66 13.03
C GLY A 371 -12.24 -12.05 12.69
N ASN A 372 -13.50 -12.19 12.24
CA ASN A 372 -14.04 -13.49 11.87
C ASN A 372 -13.46 -13.99 10.55
N THR A 373 -13.20 -15.29 10.49
CA THR A 373 -12.93 -16.02 9.25
C THR A 373 -14.25 -16.47 8.62
N LEU A 374 -14.33 -16.37 7.31
CA LEU A 374 -15.39 -16.98 6.49
C LEU A 374 -14.72 -17.97 5.55
N CYS A 375 -15.08 -19.25 5.62
CA CYS A 375 -14.44 -20.30 4.85
C CYS A 375 -15.41 -21.31 4.26
N ASP A 376 -14.92 -22.11 3.31
CA ASP A 376 -15.68 -23.24 2.77
C ASP A 376 -15.99 -24.23 3.91
N PRO A 377 -17.26 -24.65 4.11
CA PRO A 377 -17.62 -25.59 5.14
C PRO A 377 -16.97 -26.98 5.02
N LYS A 378 -16.46 -27.32 3.82
CA LYS A 378 -15.73 -28.59 3.58
C LYS A 378 -14.24 -28.50 3.90
N ARG A 379 -13.69 -27.30 4.06
CA ARG A 379 -12.29 -27.04 4.37
C ARG A 379 -12.17 -25.91 5.38
N ILE A 380 -12.44 -26.24 6.62
CA ILE A 380 -12.44 -25.25 7.71
C ILE A 380 -11.01 -24.80 7.99
N VAL A 381 -10.83 -23.49 8.02
CA VAL A 381 -9.58 -22.82 8.42
C VAL A 381 -9.90 -21.64 9.32
N ARG A 382 -8.98 -21.33 10.24
CA ARG A 382 -9.03 -20.16 11.12
C ARG A 382 -7.86 -19.25 10.80
N LEU A 383 -8.17 -18.15 10.12
CA LEU A 383 -7.19 -17.11 9.85
C LEU A 383 -6.86 -16.37 11.16
N ARG A 384 -5.61 -15.90 11.25
CA ARG A 384 -5.19 -15.09 12.40
C ARG A 384 -6.10 -13.86 12.51
N GLY A 385 -6.60 -13.60 13.70
CA GLY A 385 -7.44 -12.41 14.00
C GLY A 385 -6.71 -11.08 13.86
N MET A 386 -7.36 -10.02 14.34
CA MET A 386 -6.83 -8.66 14.34
C MET A 386 -5.71 -8.52 15.37
#